data_032a0d3f5a8a25a58cdcd92316addbb6
#
_entry.id   032a0d3f5a8a25a58cdcd92316addbb6
#
_cell.length_a   1.000
_cell.length_b   1.000
_cell.length_c   1.000
_cell.angle_alpha   90.00
_cell.angle_beta   90.00
_cell.angle_gamma   90.00
#
_symmetry.space_group_name_H-M   'P 1'
#
loop_
_entity.id
_entity.type
_entity.pdbx_description
1 polymer ?
#
loop_
_entity_poly.entity_id
_entity_poly.type
_entity_poly.pdbx_seq_one_letter_code
_entity_poly.pdbx_strand_id
1 'polypeptide(L)'
;MKYSSDQMSDGERAVLYLTAQVLCVPEKKTLIIDEPELHLHRSIMNRLWCALESCRPDCIFIYITHDTEFASLHGTSDKIWIKEYDGKNWELAKIEETDLPEGLLFDILGSRKNVLFVEGESSSYDTQLYSVIYSNYHVVACGGCSQVISRTKAFRNCQALHDCNVYGIIDRDYRSDREIEKYKKDNIYVLEVAEVENLFLVEELIKEMSTAWIARMRETKCAL
;
A
#
# COMPACT_ATOMS: atom_id res chain seq x y z
N MET A 1 8.40 -32.55 -24.26
CA MET A 1 9.79 -32.54 -23.77
C MET A 1 9.81 -33.37 -22.49
N LYS A 2 10.70 -34.35 -22.35
CA LYS A 2 10.89 -35.07 -21.07
C LYS A 2 12.23 -34.64 -20.53
N TYR A 3 12.26 -34.12 -19.31
CA TYR A 3 13.48 -33.76 -18.59
C TYR A 3 13.46 -34.33 -17.17
N SER A 4 14.62 -34.50 -16.59
CA SER A 4 14.78 -35.07 -15.25
C SER A 4 14.41 -34.05 -14.19
N SER A 5 14.02 -34.49 -12.99
CA SER A 5 13.77 -33.63 -11.83
C SER A 5 14.96 -32.75 -11.46
N ASP A 6 16.18 -33.19 -11.76
CA ASP A 6 17.40 -32.41 -11.52
C ASP A 6 17.52 -31.17 -12.42
N GLN A 7 16.77 -31.15 -13.51
CA GLN A 7 16.75 -30.04 -14.49
C GLN A 7 15.64 -29.03 -14.22
N MET A 8 14.78 -29.31 -13.22
CA MET A 8 13.70 -28.42 -12.83
C MET A 8 14.25 -27.19 -12.10
N SER A 9 13.71 -26.03 -12.42
CA SER A 9 13.92 -24.82 -11.63
C SER A 9 13.29 -24.93 -10.24
N ASP A 10 13.70 -24.09 -9.30
CA ASP A 10 13.16 -24.10 -7.94
C ASP A 10 11.64 -23.85 -7.94
N GLY A 11 11.16 -22.94 -8.80
CA GLY A 11 9.73 -22.67 -8.97
C GLY A 11 8.96 -23.90 -9.50
N GLU A 12 9.49 -24.63 -10.49
CA GLU A 12 8.85 -25.84 -11.00
C GLU A 12 8.79 -26.95 -9.94
N ARG A 13 9.86 -27.10 -9.14
CA ARG A 13 9.88 -28.02 -8.00
C ARG A 13 8.84 -27.64 -6.94
N ALA A 14 8.74 -26.34 -6.63
CA ALA A 14 7.74 -25.84 -5.68
C ALA A 14 6.32 -26.13 -6.16
N VAL A 15 5.99 -25.85 -7.43
CA VAL A 15 4.69 -26.16 -8.03
C VAL A 15 4.37 -27.65 -7.93
N LEU A 16 5.31 -28.52 -8.32
CA LEU A 16 5.11 -29.96 -8.25
C LEU A 16 4.89 -30.43 -6.81
N TYR A 17 5.73 -29.96 -5.88
CA TYR A 17 5.66 -30.33 -4.48
C TYR A 17 4.33 -29.90 -3.84
N LEU A 18 3.95 -28.63 -3.99
CA LEU A 18 2.70 -28.07 -3.44
C LEU A 18 1.48 -28.79 -4.02
N THR A 19 1.48 -29.04 -5.34
CA THR A 19 0.40 -29.77 -5.99
C THR A 19 0.27 -31.19 -5.43
N ALA A 20 1.37 -31.91 -5.28
CA ALA A 20 1.36 -33.24 -4.71
C ALA A 20 0.88 -33.25 -3.25
N GLN A 21 1.37 -32.33 -2.44
CA GLN A 21 0.95 -32.16 -1.05
C GLN A 21 -0.56 -31.96 -0.94
N VAL A 22 -1.12 -30.99 -1.67
CA VAL A 22 -2.55 -30.65 -1.61
C VAL A 22 -3.43 -31.81 -2.13
N LEU A 23 -3.04 -32.45 -3.23
CA LEU A 23 -3.83 -33.51 -3.83
C LEU A 23 -3.78 -34.82 -3.04
N CYS A 24 -2.72 -35.08 -2.28
CA CYS A 24 -2.57 -36.29 -1.46
C CYS A 24 -3.20 -36.17 -0.07
N VAL A 25 -3.67 -34.99 0.33
CA VAL A 25 -4.36 -34.84 1.63
C VAL A 25 -5.69 -35.57 1.63
N PRO A 26 -6.07 -36.31 2.70
CA PRO A 26 -7.38 -36.92 2.84
C PRO A 26 -8.52 -35.88 2.69
N GLU A 27 -9.71 -36.38 2.34
CA GLU A 27 -10.88 -35.52 2.16
C GLU A 27 -11.27 -34.75 3.45
N LYS A 28 -11.90 -33.59 3.27
CA LYS A 28 -12.49 -32.77 4.34
C LYS A 28 -11.47 -32.36 5.41
N LYS A 29 -10.28 -31.97 5.01
CA LYS A 29 -9.21 -31.48 5.90
C LYS A 29 -9.06 -29.97 5.80
N THR A 30 -8.46 -29.41 6.84
CA THR A 30 -7.94 -28.02 6.82
C THR A 30 -6.47 -28.07 6.43
N LEU A 31 -6.12 -27.33 5.39
CA LEU A 31 -4.75 -27.12 4.96
C LEU A 31 -4.31 -25.73 5.46
N ILE A 32 -3.21 -25.72 6.20
CA ILE A 32 -2.56 -24.47 6.64
C ILE A 32 -1.31 -24.32 5.79
N ILE A 33 -1.27 -23.25 5.03
CA ILE A 33 -0.18 -22.92 4.12
C ILE A 33 0.50 -21.65 4.63
N ASP A 34 1.76 -21.80 5.02
CA ASP A 34 2.60 -20.70 5.47
C ASP A 34 3.44 -20.22 4.29
N GLU A 35 3.45 -18.90 4.05
CA GLU A 35 4.14 -18.24 2.95
C GLU A 35 3.80 -18.86 1.56
N PRO A 36 2.52 -18.83 1.12
CA PRO A 36 2.10 -19.45 -0.15
C PRO A 36 2.80 -18.86 -1.38
N GLU A 37 3.38 -17.69 -1.28
CA GLU A 37 4.14 -16.98 -2.31
C GLU A 37 5.59 -17.46 -2.45
N LEU A 38 6.11 -18.17 -1.46
CA LEU A 38 7.53 -18.53 -1.42
C LEU A 38 7.94 -19.39 -2.62
N HIS A 39 9.04 -19.01 -3.27
CA HIS A 39 9.59 -19.65 -4.47
C HIS A 39 8.68 -19.64 -5.71
N LEU A 40 7.56 -18.94 -5.68
CA LEU A 40 6.64 -18.84 -6.81
C LEU A 40 6.74 -17.46 -7.46
N HIS A 41 6.79 -17.45 -8.80
CA HIS A 41 6.64 -16.20 -9.53
C HIS A 41 5.17 -15.74 -9.46
N ARG A 42 4.93 -14.45 -9.26
CA ARG A 42 3.59 -13.85 -9.11
C ARG A 42 2.58 -14.28 -10.18
N SER A 43 3.02 -14.39 -11.44
CA SER A 43 2.16 -14.79 -12.54
C SER A 43 1.63 -16.24 -12.46
N ILE A 44 2.31 -17.10 -11.69
CA ILE A 44 1.97 -18.52 -11.52
C ILE A 44 1.21 -18.73 -10.22
N MET A 45 1.59 -18.02 -9.17
CA MET A 45 1.10 -18.16 -7.80
C MET A 45 -0.43 -18.21 -7.73
N ASN A 46 -1.10 -17.18 -8.24
CA ASN A 46 -2.57 -17.10 -8.23
C ASN A 46 -3.23 -18.25 -8.99
N ARG A 47 -2.72 -18.56 -10.18
CA ARG A 47 -3.26 -19.64 -10.99
C ARG A 47 -3.13 -20.99 -10.31
N LEU A 48 -2.00 -21.21 -9.63
CA LEU A 48 -1.74 -22.44 -8.89
C LEU A 48 -2.75 -22.58 -7.75
N TRP A 49 -2.85 -21.59 -6.88
CA TRP A 49 -3.72 -21.68 -5.70
C TRP A 49 -5.19 -21.75 -6.07
N CYS A 50 -5.67 -20.94 -6.99
CA CYS A 50 -7.06 -21.04 -7.51
C CYS A 50 -7.35 -22.42 -8.13
N ALA A 51 -6.39 -23.00 -8.83
CA ALA A 51 -6.56 -24.34 -9.40
C ALA A 51 -6.61 -25.42 -8.31
N LEU A 52 -5.74 -25.34 -7.30
CA LEU A 52 -5.72 -26.29 -6.19
C LEU A 52 -6.98 -26.21 -5.33
N GLU A 53 -7.45 -25.01 -5.00
CA GLU A 53 -8.73 -24.78 -4.31
C GLU A 53 -9.90 -25.37 -5.11
N SER A 54 -9.93 -25.13 -6.42
CA SER A 54 -10.96 -25.68 -7.31
C SER A 54 -10.92 -27.21 -7.39
N CYS A 55 -9.73 -27.81 -7.29
CA CYS A 55 -9.57 -29.28 -7.25
C CYS A 55 -9.97 -29.88 -5.90
N ARG A 56 -9.96 -29.10 -4.84
CA ARG A 56 -10.22 -29.56 -3.46
C ARG A 56 -11.29 -28.73 -2.75
N PRO A 57 -12.49 -28.62 -3.32
CA PRO A 57 -13.60 -27.88 -2.71
C PRO A 57 -14.10 -28.50 -1.39
N ASP A 58 -13.64 -29.70 -1.09
CA ASP A 58 -13.90 -30.44 0.14
C ASP A 58 -13.03 -30.00 1.32
N CYS A 59 -11.96 -29.24 1.05
CA CYS A 59 -10.97 -28.82 2.03
C CYS A 59 -11.14 -27.33 2.38
N ILE A 60 -10.69 -26.96 3.58
CA ILE A 60 -10.57 -25.57 4.01
C ILE A 60 -9.11 -25.16 3.82
N PHE A 61 -8.87 -24.04 3.16
CA PHE A 61 -7.55 -23.47 2.99
C PHE A 61 -7.37 -22.29 3.94
N ILE A 62 -6.29 -22.29 4.70
CA ILE A 62 -5.87 -21.18 5.57
C ILE A 62 -4.47 -20.77 5.12
N TYR A 63 -4.34 -19.56 4.66
CA TYR A 63 -3.07 -18.99 4.23
C TYR A 63 -2.53 -18.06 5.30
N ILE A 64 -1.24 -18.21 5.62
CA ILE A 64 -0.49 -17.29 6.47
C ILE A 64 0.51 -16.60 5.54
N THR A 65 0.37 -15.31 5.36
CA THR A 65 1.20 -14.57 4.41
C THR A 65 1.50 -13.16 4.91
N HIS A 66 2.65 -12.64 4.54
CA HIS A 66 2.99 -11.23 4.65
C HIS A 66 2.91 -10.50 3.29
N ASP A 67 2.63 -11.19 2.21
CA ASP A 67 2.43 -10.61 0.88
C ASP A 67 1.00 -10.04 0.75
N THR A 68 0.94 -8.71 0.77
CA THR A 68 -0.32 -7.96 0.68
C THR A 68 -1.00 -8.12 -0.68
N GLU A 69 -0.23 -8.38 -1.74
CA GLU A 69 -0.76 -8.65 -3.07
C GLU A 69 -1.45 -10.01 -3.10
N PHE A 70 -0.81 -11.07 -2.55
CA PHE A 70 -1.44 -12.38 -2.41
C PHE A 70 -2.75 -12.30 -1.61
N ALA A 71 -2.73 -11.60 -0.47
CA ALA A 71 -3.91 -11.43 0.36
C ALA A 71 -5.06 -10.72 -0.37
N SER A 72 -4.76 -9.74 -1.23
CA SER A 72 -5.79 -8.99 -1.99
C SER A 72 -6.47 -9.81 -3.10
N LEU A 73 -5.82 -10.88 -3.58
CA LEU A 73 -6.33 -11.68 -4.69
C LEU A 73 -7.48 -12.61 -4.33
N HIS A 74 -7.65 -12.90 -3.05
CA HIS A 74 -8.70 -13.76 -2.52
C HIS A 74 -9.84 -12.92 -1.93
N GLY A 75 -10.46 -12.05 -2.75
CA GLY A 75 -11.46 -11.05 -2.34
C GLY A 75 -12.67 -11.60 -1.58
N THR A 76 -13.04 -12.85 -1.79
CA THR A 76 -14.19 -13.50 -1.12
C THR A 76 -13.82 -14.22 0.19
N SER A 77 -12.55 -14.25 0.56
CA SER A 77 -12.06 -14.94 1.76
C SER A 77 -12.13 -14.03 2.98
N ASP A 78 -12.45 -14.62 4.14
CA ASP A 78 -12.27 -13.92 5.42
C ASP A 78 -10.80 -13.63 5.66
N LYS A 79 -10.49 -12.39 6.05
CA LYS A 79 -9.12 -11.95 6.30
C LYS A 79 -8.97 -11.47 7.73
N ILE A 80 -7.91 -11.93 8.38
CA ILE A 80 -7.54 -11.56 9.75
C ILE A 80 -6.18 -10.88 9.71
N TRP A 81 -6.14 -9.63 10.15
CA TRP A 81 -4.91 -8.88 10.31
C TRP A 81 -4.31 -9.14 11.68
N ILE A 82 -3.06 -9.61 11.71
CA ILE A 82 -2.29 -9.77 12.94
C ILE A 82 -1.52 -8.47 13.14
N LYS A 83 -1.94 -7.64 14.12
CA LYS A 83 -1.33 -6.34 14.37
C LYS A 83 -0.03 -6.47 15.16
N GLU A 84 -0.10 -7.11 16.31
CA GLU A 84 0.99 -7.18 17.27
C GLU A 84 0.91 -8.43 18.12
N TYR A 85 2.04 -8.81 18.71
CA TYR A 85 2.18 -9.84 19.73
C TYR A 85 3.03 -9.32 20.88
N ASP A 86 2.46 -9.22 22.07
CA ASP A 86 3.12 -8.70 23.29
C ASP A 86 3.95 -9.74 24.06
N GLY A 87 4.11 -10.94 23.50
CA GLY A 87 4.76 -12.08 24.16
C GLY A 87 3.78 -13.01 24.90
N LYS A 88 2.51 -12.62 25.02
CA LYS A 88 1.45 -13.41 25.66
C LYS A 88 0.16 -13.42 24.85
N ASN A 89 -0.23 -12.28 24.32
CA ASN A 89 -1.50 -12.09 23.59
C ASN A 89 -1.24 -11.61 22.18
N TRP A 90 -2.08 -12.05 21.27
CA TRP A 90 -2.14 -11.58 19.89
C TRP A 90 -3.20 -10.49 19.76
N GLU A 91 -2.85 -9.38 19.18
CA GLU A 91 -3.82 -8.39 18.74
C GLU A 91 -4.25 -8.68 17.31
N LEU A 92 -5.51 -9.08 17.15
CA LEU A 92 -6.08 -9.50 15.87
C LEU A 92 -7.23 -8.58 15.48
N ALA A 93 -7.36 -8.26 14.21
CA ALA A 93 -8.51 -7.54 13.66
C ALA A 93 -9.02 -8.26 12.42
N LYS A 94 -10.36 -8.45 12.35
CA LYS A 94 -10.99 -8.91 11.11
C LYS A 94 -11.05 -7.73 10.14
N ILE A 95 -10.64 -7.95 8.90
CA ILE A 95 -10.75 -6.97 7.83
C ILE A 95 -12.16 -7.09 7.26
N GLU A 96 -12.95 -6.04 7.47
CA GLU A 96 -14.29 -5.92 6.91
C GLU A 96 -14.23 -5.20 5.55
N GLU A 97 -15.31 -5.30 4.78
CA GLU A 97 -15.45 -4.51 3.55
C GLU A 97 -15.38 -3.02 3.86
N THR A 98 -14.53 -2.32 3.14
CA THR A 98 -14.32 -0.87 3.28
C THR A 98 -14.51 -0.19 1.93
N ASP A 99 -14.74 1.13 1.95
CA ASP A 99 -14.78 1.95 0.73
C ASP A 99 -13.42 2.08 0.03
N LEU A 100 -12.36 1.49 0.61
CA LEU A 100 -11.02 1.46 0.05
C LEU A 100 -10.80 0.19 -0.77
N PRO A 101 -10.11 0.30 -1.92
CA PRO A 101 -9.61 -0.88 -2.61
C PRO A 101 -8.73 -1.72 -1.68
N GLU A 102 -8.98 -3.02 -1.63
CA GLU A 102 -8.34 -3.94 -0.69
C GLU A 102 -6.81 -3.94 -0.79
N GLY A 103 -6.27 -3.90 -2.02
CA GLY A 103 -4.84 -3.81 -2.25
C GLY A 103 -4.21 -2.54 -1.65
N LEU A 104 -4.92 -1.40 -1.75
CA LEU A 104 -4.47 -0.15 -1.14
C LEU A 104 -4.51 -0.22 0.39
N LEU A 105 -5.57 -0.82 0.95
CA LEU A 105 -5.67 -1.02 2.39
C LEU A 105 -4.48 -1.83 2.93
N PHE A 106 -4.16 -2.94 2.29
CA PHE A 106 -3.03 -3.78 2.69
C PHE A 106 -1.67 -3.11 2.53
N ASP A 107 -1.47 -2.36 1.46
CA ASP A 107 -0.23 -1.60 1.24
C ASP A 107 -0.02 -0.57 2.37
N ILE A 108 -1.06 0.15 2.74
CA ILE A 108 -1.02 1.10 3.83
C ILE A 108 -0.75 0.40 5.18
N LEU A 109 -1.50 -0.65 5.49
CA LEU A 109 -1.34 -1.41 6.74
C LEU A 109 0.07 -2.01 6.85
N GLY A 110 0.59 -2.56 5.75
CA GLY A 110 1.95 -3.11 5.68
C GLY A 110 3.04 -2.09 5.91
N SER A 111 2.82 -0.82 5.53
CA SER A 111 3.81 0.25 5.70
C SER A 111 4.04 0.65 7.16
N ARG A 112 3.05 0.49 8.03
CA ARG A 112 3.03 0.92 9.44
C ARG A 112 3.39 2.39 9.66
N LYS A 113 3.29 3.23 8.62
CA LYS A 113 3.56 4.67 8.67
C LYS A 113 2.26 5.45 8.80
N ASN A 114 2.35 6.71 9.22
CA ASN A 114 1.26 7.66 9.02
C ASN A 114 0.96 7.80 7.52
N VAL A 115 -0.29 8.05 7.17
CA VAL A 115 -0.75 8.06 5.79
C VAL A 115 -1.06 9.48 5.33
N LEU A 116 -0.62 9.79 4.13
CA LEU A 116 -0.90 11.06 3.46
C LEU A 116 -1.48 10.80 2.08
N PHE A 117 -2.77 11.05 1.93
CA PHE A 117 -3.46 11.02 0.64
C PHE A 117 -3.27 12.35 -0.09
N VAL A 118 -2.85 12.30 -1.35
CA VAL A 118 -2.55 13.49 -2.16
C VAL A 118 -3.22 13.40 -3.53
N GLU A 119 -3.45 14.55 -4.17
CA GLU A 119 -3.89 14.62 -5.55
C GLU A 119 -2.78 14.13 -6.50
N GLY A 120 -3.16 13.82 -7.74
CA GLY A 120 -2.25 13.35 -8.77
C GLY A 120 -2.12 11.83 -8.86
N GLU A 121 -1.28 11.39 -9.76
CA GLU A 121 -0.93 9.98 -10.01
C GLU A 121 0.41 9.64 -9.36
N SER A 122 0.73 8.36 -9.25
CA SER A 122 1.99 7.89 -8.63
C SER A 122 3.25 8.46 -9.30
N SER A 123 3.16 8.83 -10.58
CA SER A 123 4.26 9.44 -11.36
C SER A 123 4.22 10.97 -11.39
N SER A 124 3.20 11.61 -10.81
CA SER A 124 3.06 13.08 -10.82
C SER A 124 4.12 13.77 -9.97
N TYR A 125 4.43 15.01 -10.31
CA TYR A 125 5.36 15.84 -9.54
C TYR A 125 4.89 16.06 -8.12
N ASP A 126 3.59 16.22 -7.90
CA ASP A 126 2.96 16.42 -6.60
C ASP A 126 3.26 15.25 -5.67
N THR A 127 3.01 14.03 -6.13
CA THR A 127 3.29 12.82 -5.37
C THR A 127 4.78 12.67 -5.06
N GLN A 128 5.66 12.99 -6.02
CA GLN A 128 7.10 12.98 -5.81
C GLN A 128 7.53 14.02 -4.78
N LEU A 129 7.02 15.26 -4.90
CA LEU A 129 7.32 16.35 -3.98
C LEU A 129 6.91 15.98 -2.55
N TYR A 130 5.66 15.53 -2.35
CA TYR A 130 5.18 15.15 -1.03
C TYR A 130 5.91 13.93 -0.47
N SER A 131 6.33 12.98 -1.29
CA SER A 131 7.12 11.83 -0.84
C SER A 131 8.50 12.23 -0.31
N VAL A 132 9.09 13.30 -0.87
CA VAL A 132 10.36 13.85 -0.37
C VAL A 132 10.16 14.66 0.91
N ILE A 133 9.15 15.54 0.94
CA ILE A 133 8.87 16.42 2.09
C ILE A 133 8.42 15.60 3.30
N TYR A 134 7.53 14.61 3.09
CA TYR A 134 6.94 13.78 4.12
C TYR A 134 7.48 12.34 4.07
N SER A 135 8.80 12.19 4.07
CA SER A 135 9.48 10.88 3.94
C SER A 135 9.13 9.85 5.03
N ASN A 136 8.65 10.32 6.18
CA ASN A 136 8.15 9.49 7.29
C ASN A 136 6.67 9.11 7.16
N TYR A 137 5.99 9.56 6.11
CA TYR A 137 4.62 9.17 5.78
C TYR A 137 4.60 8.17 4.63
N HIS A 138 3.54 7.37 4.57
CA HIS A 138 3.17 6.64 3.37
C HIS A 138 2.31 7.55 2.50
N VAL A 139 2.89 8.09 1.43
CA VAL A 139 2.21 9.03 0.52
C VAL A 139 1.47 8.23 -0.54
N VAL A 140 0.17 8.45 -0.66
CA VAL A 140 -0.75 7.74 -1.56
C VAL A 140 -1.36 8.70 -2.56
N ALA A 141 -1.05 8.50 -3.83
CA ALA A 141 -1.67 9.22 -4.94
C ALA A 141 -3.12 8.78 -5.14
N CYS A 142 -4.04 9.73 -5.30
CA CYS A 142 -5.47 9.45 -5.37
C CYS A 142 -6.14 9.89 -6.69
N GLY A 143 -5.42 10.53 -7.60
CA GLY A 143 -6.00 11.17 -8.77
C GLY A 143 -6.56 12.55 -8.42
N GLY A 144 -7.86 12.69 -8.24
CA GLY A 144 -8.48 13.99 -7.97
C GLY A 144 -8.89 14.23 -6.52
N CYS A 145 -9.22 15.48 -6.19
CA CYS A 145 -9.55 15.92 -4.83
C CYS A 145 -10.71 15.14 -4.18
N SER A 146 -11.73 14.76 -4.94
CA SER A 146 -12.86 13.98 -4.41
C SER A 146 -12.42 12.61 -3.88
N GLN A 147 -11.44 12.00 -4.52
CA GLN A 147 -10.87 10.72 -4.10
C GLN A 147 -9.97 10.88 -2.87
N VAL A 148 -9.18 11.95 -2.79
CA VAL A 148 -8.43 12.29 -1.57
C VAL A 148 -9.37 12.41 -0.39
N ILE A 149 -10.46 13.18 -0.53
CA ILE A 149 -11.45 13.39 0.52
C ILE A 149 -12.11 12.08 0.94
N SER A 150 -12.59 11.29 -0.03
CA SER A 150 -13.27 10.02 0.23
C SER A 150 -12.35 9.03 0.93
N ARG A 151 -11.14 8.81 0.40
CA ARG A 151 -10.18 7.85 0.94
C ARG A 151 -9.66 8.24 2.32
N THR A 152 -9.40 9.54 2.55
CA THR A 152 -8.99 10.04 3.87
C THR A 152 -10.07 9.73 4.92
N LYS A 153 -11.34 9.99 4.61
CA LYS A 153 -12.45 9.71 5.51
C LYS A 153 -12.66 8.21 5.72
N ALA A 154 -12.66 7.42 4.65
CA ALA A 154 -12.83 5.98 4.71
C ALA A 154 -11.74 5.33 5.58
N PHE A 155 -10.47 5.67 5.35
CA PHE A 155 -9.38 5.07 6.11
C PHE A 155 -9.36 5.54 7.58
N ARG A 156 -9.71 6.78 7.87
CA ARG A 156 -9.88 7.25 9.26
C ARG A 156 -10.96 6.48 10.03
N ASN A 157 -12.00 6.01 9.34
CA ASN A 157 -13.05 5.21 9.96
C ASN A 157 -12.63 3.76 10.24
N CYS A 158 -11.51 3.32 9.66
CA CYS A 158 -10.94 1.98 9.88
C CYS A 158 -10.00 1.90 11.10
N GLN A 159 -10.20 2.72 12.14
CA GLN A 159 -9.33 2.76 13.33
C GLN A 159 -9.16 1.40 14.04
N ALA A 160 -10.09 0.48 13.86
CA ALA A 160 -9.94 -0.89 14.37
C ALA A 160 -8.73 -1.64 13.73
N LEU A 161 -8.28 -1.21 12.54
CA LEU A 161 -7.23 -1.87 11.78
C LEU A 161 -5.84 -1.24 11.97
N HIS A 162 -5.77 0.04 12.41
CA HIS A 162 -4.50 0.77 12.48
C HIS A 162 -4.50 1.85 13.57
N ASP A 163 -3.29 2.18 14.05
CA ASP A 163 -3.06 3.29 14.99
C ASP A 163 -2.36 4.50 14.32
N CYS A 164 -2.22 4.49 12.99
CA CYS A 164 -1.55 5.55 12.26
C CYS A 164 -2.45 6.78 12.09
N ASN A 165 -1.84 7.96 12.06
CA ASN A 165 -2.52 9.19 11.73
C ASN A 165 -2.75 9.26 10.21
N VAL A 166 -3.93 9.76 9.82
CA VAL A 166 -4.38 9.84 8.44
C VAL A 166 -4.67 11.28 8.07
N TYR A 167 -4.09 11.72 6.98
CA TYR A 167 -4.21 13.08 6.46
C TYR A 167 -4.50 13.07 4.96
N GLY A 168 -5.11 14.15 4.47
CA GLY A 168 -5.25 14.43 3.05
C GLY A 168 -4.71 15.83 2.74
N ILE A 169 -4.10 16.00 1.57
CA ILE A 169 -3.76 17.30 1.01
C ILE A 169 -4.45 17.45 -0.32
N ILE A 170 -5.13 18.58 -0.50
CA ILE A 170 -5.81 18.96 -1.74
C ILE A 170 -5.44 20.38 -2.14
N ASP A 171 -5.51 20.67 -3.42
CA ASP A 171 -5.30 21.98 -3.98
C ASP A 171 -6.39 22.97 -3.53
N ARG A 172 -6.07 24.25 -3.47
CA ARG A 172 -7.03 25.27 -3.06
C ARG A 172 -8.10 25.52 -4.11
N ASP A 173 -7.74 25.48 -5.39
CA ASP A 173 -8.62 25.86 -6.49
C ASP A 173 -9.41 27.16 -6.19
N TYR A 174 -10.74 27.07 -6.29
CA TYR A 174 -11.68 28.17 -6.01
C TYR A 174 -12.41 28.00 -4.67
N ARG A 175 -11.88 27.21 -3.71
CA ARG A 175 -12.55 26.92 -2.44
C ARG A 175 -12.59 28.14 -1.53
N SER A 176 -13.73 28.32 -0.88
CA SER A 176 -13.92 29.35 0.13
C SER A 176 -13.32 28.93 1.47
N ASP A 177 -12.96 29.91 2.29
CA ASP A 177 -12.40 29.66 3.64
C ASP A 177 -13.36 28.82 4.52
N ARG A 178 -14.68 28.96 4.31
CA ARG A 178 -15.69 28.17 5.02
C ARG A 178 -15.64 26.68 4.65
N GLU A 179 -15.32 26.36 3.41
CA GLU A 179 -15.15 24.98 2.95
C GLU A 179 -13.83 24.41 3.47
N ILE A 180 -12.78 25.19 3.46
CA ILE A 180 -11.46 24.83 4.00
C ILE A 180 -11.58 24.42 5.48
N GLU A 181 -12.27 25.22 6.29
CA GLU A 181 -12.49 24.90 7.71
C GLU A 181 -13.27 23.59 7.94
N LYS A 182 -14.15 23.20 7.01
CA LYS A 182 -14.82 21.90 7.09
C LYS A 182 -13.86 20.74 6.84
N TYR A 183 -13.00 20.83 5.83
CA TYR A 183 -12.04 19.80 5.50
C TYR A 183 -11.01 19.59 6.62
N LYS A 184 -10.58 20.65 7.26
CA LYS A 184 -9.64 20.60 8.38
C LYS A 184 -10.12 19.71 9.54
N LYS A 185 -11.43 19.64 9.79
CA LYS A 185 -12.03 18.76 10.80
C LYS A 185 -11.85 17.27 10.47
N ASP A 186 -11.73 16.98 9.19
CA ASP A 186 -11.52 15.63 8.68
C ASP A 186 -10.03 15.29 8.44
N ASN A 187 -9.09 16.12 8.95
CA ASN A 187 -7.65 16.04 8.70
C ASN A 187 -7.30 16.19 7.21
N ILE A 188 -8.11 16.94 6.48
CA ILE A 188 -7.84 17.27 5.08
C ILE A 188 -7.39 18.72 5.02
N TYR A 189 -6.16 18.91 4.57
CA TYR A 189 -5.53 20.23 4.47
C TYR A 189 -5.62 20.73 3.04
N VAL A 190 -5.89 22.00 2.90
CA VAL A 190 -5.98 22.69 1.62
C VAL A 190 -4.77 23.60 1.51
N LEU A 191 -4.09 23.59 0.37
CA LEU A 191 -2.95 24.46 0.13
C LEU A 191 -3.37 25.94 0.24
N GLU A 192 -2.45 26.79 0.62
CA GLU A 192 -2.68 28.25 0.61
C GLU A 192 -2.59 28.85 -0.80
N VAL A 193 -1.93 28.14 -1.72
CA VAL A 193 -1.80 28.45 -3.13
C VAL A 193 -2.82 27.69 -3.96
N ALA A 194 -3.11 28.15 -5.19
CA ALA A 194 -4.13 27.53 -6.03
C ALA A 194 -3.79 26.09 -6.40
N GLU A 195 -2.56 25.85 -6.78
CA GLU A 195 -2.03 24.54 -7.21
C GLU A 195 -0.64 24.31 -6.60
N VAL A 196 -0.20 23.07 -6.49
CA VAL A 196 1.09 22.71 -5.87
C VAL A 196 2.27 23.38 -6.58
N GLU A 197 2.22 23.56 -7.90
CA GLU A 197 3.25 24.24 -8.68
C GLU A 197 3.48 25.69 -8.23
N ASN A 198 2.44 26.33 -7.74
CA ASN A 198 2.53 27.71 -7.26
C ASN A 198 3.34 27.84 -5.96
N LEU A 199 3.60 26.73 -5.25
CA LEU A 199 4.51 26.71 -4.10
C LEU A 199 5.93 27.12 -4.51
N PHE A 200 6.35 26.82 -5.74
CA PHE A 200 7.67 27.20 -6.25
C PHE A 200 7.80 28.71 -6.56
N LEU A 201 6.68 29.43 -6.56
CA LEU A 201 6.61 30.87 -6.79
C LEU A 201 6.52 31.69 -5.48
N VAL A 202 6.53 31.01 -4.33
CA VAL A 202 6.52 31.69 -3.02
C VAL A 202 7.85 32.39 -2.80
N GLU A 203 7.79 33.66 -2.37
CA GLU A 203 8.93 34.55 -2.27
C GLU A 203 10.06 33.97 -1.40
N GLU A 204 9.70 33.32 -0.29
CA GLU A 204 10.62 32.68 0.64
C GLU A 204 11.41 31.58 -0.05
N LEU A 205 10.75 30.71 -0.80
CA LEU A 205 11.40 29.64 -1.51
C LEU A 205 12.32 30.14 -2.62
N ILE A 206 11.89 31.16 -3.38
CA ILE A 206 12.71 31.81 -4.41
C ILE A 206 14.00 32.40 -3.80
N LYS A 207 13.89 33.05 -2.65
CA LYS A 207 15.05 33.58 -1.93
C LYS A 207 16.03 32.48 -1.49
N GLU A 208 15.51 31.41 -0.89
CA GLU A 208 16.33 30.26 -0.47
C GLU A 208 17.02 29.60 -1.65
N MET A 209 16.29 29.34 -2.74
CA MET A 209 16.85 28.76 -3.96
C MET A 209 17.92 29.65 -4.57
N SER A 210 17.71 30.96 -4.62
CA SER A 210 18.69 31.92 -5.13
C SER A 210 19.97 31.90 -4.29
N THR A 211 19.85 31.86 -2.99
CA THR A 211 20.97 31.81 -2.05
C THR A 211 21.76 30.52 -2.20
N ALA A 212 21.07 29.37 -2.26
CA ALA A 212 21.68 28.08 -2.46
C ALA A 212 22.39 27.97 -3.82
N TRP A 213 21.78 28.52 -4.88
CA TRP A 213 22.38 28.58 -6.21
C TRP A 213 23.68 29.40 -6.24
N ILE A 214 23.66 30.58 -5.62
CA ILE A 214 24.85 31.46 -5.53
C ILE A 214 25.99 30.78 -4.75
N ALA A 215 25.65 30.11 -3.62
CA ALA A 215 26.63 29.36 -2.83
C ALA A 215 27.30 28.25 -3.68
N ARG A 216 26.49 27.45 -4.37
CA ARG A 216 26.97 26.36 -5.25
C ARG A 216 27.86 26.87 -6.41
N MET A 217 27.51 28.02 -7.01
CA MET A 217 28.31 28.65 -8.05
C MET A 217 29.67 29.15 -7.54
N ARG A 218 29.75 29.57 -6.26
CA ARG A 218 31.02 29.97 -5.64
C ARG A 218 31.93 28.76 -5.36
N GLU A 219 31.37 27.65 -4.88
CA GLU A 219 32.12 26.41 -4.65
C GLU A 219 32.70 25.85 -5.97
N THR A 220 31.93 25.88 -7.04
CA THR A 220 32.39 25.40 -8.36
C THR A 220 33.51 26.28 -8.95
N LYS A 221 33.53 27.59 -8.63
CA LYS A 221 34.60 28.48 -9.06
C LYS A 221 35.90 28.37 -8.24
N CYS A 222 35.84 27.86 -7.01
CA CYS A 222 37.00 27.60 -6.18
C CYS A 222 37.67 26.24 -6.47
N ALA A 223 37.01 25.38 -7.26
CA ALA A 223 37.49 24.04 -7.62
C ALA A 223 38.14 23.99 -9.02
N LEU A 224 38.22 25.11 -9.72
CA LEU A 224 38.98 25.32 -10.98
C LEU A 224 40.18 26.24 -10.73
#